data_f40649cfc43ea5b3e32adec10c7bf5a1
#
_entry.id   f40649cfc43ea5b3e32adec10c7bf5a1
#
_cell.length_a   1.000
_cell.length_b   1.000
_cell.length_c   1.000
_cell.angle_alpha   90.00
_cell.angle_beta   90.00
_cell.angle_gamma   90.00
#
_symmetry.space_group_name_H-M   'P 1'
#
loop_
_entity.id
_entity.type
_entity.pdbx_description
1 polymer ?
#
loop_
_entity_poly.entity_id
_entity_poly.type
_entity_poly.pdbx_seq_one_letter_code
_entity_poly.pdbx_strand_id
1 'polypeptide(L)'
;MKCFKLVLLCVLAGLLVIAAAPARSQQMKPQPLTLGLQCTGGDCPLLKGIPQTAGMRSGFVRLEPGQTVGWHTTGKNEESLVILKGRGEARLEGQAARPFSAPALVYIPPAMKHNVANTGREVLEYVYVVAPATNVP
;
A
#
# COMPACT_ATOMS: atom_id res chain seq x y z
N MET A 1 90.85 4.00 3.33
CA MET A 1 89.93 5.05 2.87
C MET A 1 88.94 4.37 1.94
N LYS A 2 87.78 4.02 2.41
CA LYS A 2 86.71 3.42 1.57
C LYS A 2 85.44 4.20 1.82
N CYS A 3 84.96 4.93 0.82
CA CYS A 3 83.71 5.67 0.84
C CYS A 3 82.50 4.68 0.77
N PHE A 4 81.67 4.71 1.78
CA PHE A 4 80.40 3.96 1.83
C PHE A 4 79.31 4.86 1.24
N LYS A 5 78.81 4.55 0.06
CA LYS A 5 77.65 5.22 -0.52
C LYS A 5 76.36 4.58 0.07
N LEU A 6 75.62 5.36 0.86
CA LEU A 6 74.32 4.99 1.36
C LEU A 6 73.29 5.23 0.25
N VAL A 7 72.69 4.18 -0.26
CA VAL A 7 71.61 4.26 -1.23
C VAL A 7 70.31 4.28 -0.43
N LEU A 8 69.63 5.44 -0.42
CA LEU A 8 68.32 5.63 0.22
C LEU A 8 67.23 5.11 -0.74
N LEU A 9 66.65 3.95 -0.43
CA LEU A 9 65.55 3.35 -1.21
C LEU A 9 64.22 3.95 -0.71
N CYS A 10 63.66 4.93 -1.44
CA CYS A 10 62.29 5.43 -1.18
C CYS A 10 61.26 4.45 -1.70
N VAL A 11 60.63 3.71 -0.80
CA VAL A 11 59.44 2.89 -1.10
C VAL A 11 58.21 3.80 -1.07
N LEU A 12 57.73 4.17 -2.26
CA LEU A 12 56.43 4.84 -2.43
C LEU A 12 55.32 3.80 -2.29
N ALA A 13 54.73 3.71 -1.10
CA ALA A 13 53.50 2.93 -0.91
C ALA A 13 52.31 3.71 -1.50
N GLY A 14 51.92 3.37 -2.74
CA GLY A 14 50.73 3.92 -3.35
C GLY A 14 49.49 3.39 -2.65
N LEU A 15 48.79 4.23 -1.89
CA LEU A 15 47.48 3.93 -1.31
C LEU A 15 46.44 3.91 -2.45
N LEU A 16 46.05 2.71 -2.90
CA LEU A 16 44.95 2.54 -3.83
C LEU A 16 43.62 2.77 -3.09
N VAL A 17 43.10 3.99 -3.16
CA VAL A 17 41.75 4.31 -2.65
C VAL A 17 40.72 3.73 -3.63
N ILE A 18 40.20 2.55 -3.32
CA ILE A 18 39.06 1.99 -4.04
C ILE A 18 37.83 2.78 -3.62
N ALA A 19 37.41 3.76 -4.43
CA ALA A 19 36.16 4.46 -4.26
C ALA A 19 35.02 3.44 -4.53
N ALA A 20 34.37 2.97 -3.47
CA ALA A 20 33.15 2.19 -3.60
C ALA A 20 32.06 3.07 -4.21
N ALA A 21 31.66 2.79 -5.45
CA ALA A 21 30.53 3.46 -6.07
C ALA A 21 29.28 3.17 -5.23
N PRO A 22 28.42 4.19 -4.95
CA PRO A 22 27.19 3.97 -4.20
C PRO A 22 26.33 2.95 -4.96
N ALA A 23 25.95 1.87 -4.27
CA ALA A 23 25.03 0.88 -4.81
C ALA A 23 23.71 1.60 -5.12
N ARG A 24 23.43 1.79 -6.41
CA ARG A 24 22.18 2.36 -6.90
C ARG A 24 21.09 1.36 -6.53
N SER A 25 20.28 1.67 -5.51
CA SER A 25 19.11 0.85 -5.19
C SER A 25 18.24 0.80 -6.44
N GLN A 26 18.17 -0.37 -7.08
CA GLN A 26 17.24 -0.58 -8.18
C GLN A 26 15.82 -0.49 -7.61
N GLN A 27 15.18 0.65 -7.82
CA GLN A 27 13.78 0.83 -7.47
C GLN A 27 13.00 -0.18 -8.30
N MET A 28 12.44 -1.19 -7.63
CA MET A 28 11.65 -2.23 -8.30
C MET A 28 10.48 -1.57 -9.02
N LYS A 29 10.39 -1.79 -10.33
CA LYS A 29 9.22 -1.35 -11.11
C LYS A 29 8.05 -2.26 -10.78
N PRO A 30 6.84 -1.72 -10.54
CA PRO A 30 5.64 -2.53 -10.41
C PRO A 30 5.47 -3.48 -11.60
N GLN A 31 5.09 -4.72 -11.32
CA GLN A 31 4.88 -5.76 -12.32
C GLN A 31 3.41 -6.19 -12.34
N PRO A 32 2.88 -6.62 -13.50
CA PRO A 32 1.57 -7.26 -13.55
C PRO A 32 1.52 -8.48 -12.64
N LEU A 33 0.41 -8.66 -11.92
CA LEU A 33 0.20 -9.80 -11.03
C LEU A 33 -1.27 -10.17 -10.96
N THR A 34 -1.55 -11.41 -10.56
CA THR A 34 -2.89 -11.93 -10.29
C THR A 34 -2.93 -12.40 -8.84
N LEU A 35 -3.94 -11.98 -8.10
CA LEU A 35 -4.14 -12.36 -6.70
C LEU A 35 -5.51 -13.01 -6.52
N GLY A 36 -5.54 -14.14 -5.81
CA GLY A 36 -6.80 -14.74 -5.39
C GLY A 36 -7.43 -13.94 -4.25
N LEU A 37 -8.76 -13.83 -4.28
CA LEU A 37 -9.53 -13.19 -3.21
C LEU A 37 -9.80 -14.20 -2.11
N GLN A 38 -8.87 -14.36 -1.18
CA GLN A 38 -8.98 -15.29 -0.06
C GLN A 38 -8.84 -14.54 1.26
N CYS A 39 -9.82 -14.74 2.14
CA CYS A 39 -9.87 -14.11 3.47
C CYS A 39 -10.69 -15.00 4.41
N THR A 40 -10.16 -15.27 5.57
CA THR A 40 -10.89 -16.02 6.61
C THR A 40 -11.88 -15.15 7.38
N GLY A 41 -11.68 -13.82 7.35
CA GLY A 41 -12.54 -12.81 7.98
C GLY A 41 -11.79 -11.51 8.22
N GLY A 42 -12.52 -10.39 8.28
CA GLY A 42 -11.96 -9.05 8.43
C GLY A 42 -11.33 -8.52 7.16
N ASP A 43 -10.24 -7.75 7.29
CA ASP A 43 -9.48 -7.14 6.21
C ASP A 43 -8.24 -7.97 5.87
N CYS A 44 -8.14 -8.42 4.63
CA CYS A 44 -7.03 -9.19 4.08
C CYS A 44 -6.34 -8.39 2.97
N PRO A 45 -5.19 -7.74 3.26
CA PRO A 45 -4.48 -6.90 2.31
C PRO A 45 -4.02 -7.69 1.07
N LEU A 46 -4.26 -7.15 -0.13
CA LEU A 46 -3.84 -7.68 -1.43
C LEU A 46 -2.67 -6.90 -2.01
N LEU A 47 -2.81 -5.57 -2.14
CA LEU A 47 -1.78 -4.68 -2.64
C LEU A 47 -1.32 -3.72 -1.54
N LYS A 48 -0.01 -3.61 -1.34
CA LYS A 48 0.58 -2.88 -0.20
C LYS A 48 1.08 -1.47 -0.55
N GLY A 49 0.91 -1.02 -1.80
CA GLY A 49 1.48 0.25 -2.26
C GLY A 49 2.92 0.12 -2.75
N ILE A 50 3.67 1.20 -2.71
CA ILE A 50 5.08 1.24 -3.15
C ILE A 50 5.93 0.28 -2.28
N PRO A 51 6.81 -0.53 -2.87
CA PRO A 51 7.21 -0.60 -4.29
C PRO A 51 6.39 -1.56 -5.15
N GLN A 52 5.44 -2.32 -4.59
CA GLN A 52 4.66 -3.33 -5.31
C GLN A 52 3.78 -2.71 -6.39
N THR A 53 3.23 -1.54 -6.14
CA THR A 53 2.42 -0.74 -7.07
C THR A 53 2.97 0.68 -7.17
N ALA A 54 2.42 1.51 -8.03
CA ALA A 54 2.74 2.94 -8.11
C ALA A 54 2.09 3.80 -6.99
N GLY A 55 1.59 3.16 -5.92
CA GLY A 55 0.96 3.81 -4.77
C GLY A 55 -0.42 3.25 -4.42
N MET A 56 -1.04 2.51 -5.32
CA MET A 56 -2.33 1.86 -5.07
C MET A 56 -2.21 0.80 -3.98
N ARG A 57 -3.17 0.77 -3.06
CA ARG A 57 -3.37 -0.28 -2.06
C ARG A 57 -4.72 -0.93 -2.30
N SER A 58 -4.85 -2.19 -1.95
CA SER A 58 -6.12 -2.92 -2.08
C SER A 58 -6.17 -4.05 -1.06
N GLY A 59 -7.37 -4.44 -0.68
CA GLY A 59 -7.61 -5.62 0.13
C GLY A 59 -8.96 -6.24 -0.18
N PHE A 60 -9.12 -7.46 0.25
CA PHE A 60 -10.38 -8.18 0.24
C PHE A 60 -10.92 -8.25 1.66
N VAL A 61 -12.14 -7.78 1.85
CA VAL A 61 -12.80 -7.71 3.15
C VAL A 61 -13.96 -8.70 3.19
N ARG A 62 -14.04 -9.39 4.32
CA ARG A 62 -15.11 -10.33 4.62
C ARG A 62 -15.66 -10.05 6.02
N LEU A 63 -16.91 -9.61 6.09
CA LEU A 63 -17.61 -9.25 7.34
C LEU A 63 -18.82 -10.16 7.57
N GLU A 64 -18.86 -10.78 8.72
CA GLU A 64 -20.04 -11.49 9.19
C GLU A 64 -21.18 -10.50 9.50
N PRO A 65 -22.46 -10.94 9.56
CA PRO A 65 -23.57 -10.07 9.91
C PRO A 65 -23.33 -9.24 11.16
N GLY A 66 -23.56 -7.94 11.10
CA GLY A 66 -23.33 -6.99 12.18
C GLY A 66 -21.90 -6.52 12.39
N GLN A 67 -20.90 -7.11 11.71
CA GLN A 67 -19.52 -6.66 11.79
C GLN A 67 -19.27 -5.37 11.00
N THR A 68 -18.23 -4.67 11.39
CA THR A 68 -17.74 -3.43 10.74
C THR A 68 -16.21 -3.45 10.65
N VAL A 69 -15.65 -2.66 9.73
CA VAL A 69 -14.19 -2.44 9.64
C VAL A 69 -13.67 -1.42 10.66
N GLY A 70 -14.58 -0.67 11.31
CA GLY A 70 -14.21 0.43 12.20
C GLY A 70 -14.07 1.77 11.47
N TRP A 71 -14.17 2.87 12.23
CA TRP A 71 -14.02 4.23 11.70
C TRP A 71 -12.57 4.54 11.35
N HIS A 72 -12.34 4.93 10.10
CA HIS A 72 -11.01 5.29 9.60
C HIS A 72 -11.10 6.33 8.48
N THR A 73 -9.95 6.76 8.00
CA THR A 73 -9.79 7.62 6.81
C THR A 73 -8.61 7.16 5.99
N THR A 74 -8.69 7.29 4.69
CA THR A 74 -7.58 7.05 3.75
C THR A 74 -6.71 8.29 3.53
N GLY A 75 -6.97 9.37 4.30
CA GLY A 75 -6.23 10.63 4.21
C GLY A 75 -6.42 11.30 2.86
N LYS A 76 -5.34 11.63 2.18
CA LYS A 76 -5.37 12.27 0.85
C LYS A 76 -5.73 11.33 -0.31
N ASN A 77 -5.99 10.06 -0.03
CA ASN A 77 -6.32 9.09 -1.06
C ASN A 77 -7.83 8.96 -1.21
N GLU A 78 -8.26 8.66 -2.42
CA GLU A 78 -9.63 8.23 -2.70
C GLU A 78 -9.77 6.72 -2.55
N GLU A 79 -10.99 6.26 -2.32
CA GLU A 79 -11.27 4.84 -2.15
C GLU A 79 -12.49 4.41 -2.94
N SER A 80 -12.43 3.23 -3.53
CA SER A 80 -13.56 2.54 -4.13
C SER A 80 -13.77 1.19 -3.49
N LEU A 81 -15.03 0.84 -3.20
CA LEU A 81 -15.43 -0.47 -2.70
C LEU A 81 -16.20 -1.20 -3.81
N VAL A 82 -15.68 -2.31 -4.28
CA VAL A 82 -16.36 -3.19 -5.24
C VAL A 82 -17.07 -4.26 -4.46
N ILE A 83 -18.38 -4.13 -4.30
CA ILE A 83 -19.22 -5.05 -3.52
C ILE A 83 -19.51 -6.29 -4.34
N LEU A 84 -19.04 -7.44 -3.87
CA LEU A 84 -19.12 -8.72 -4.58
C LEU A 84 -20.27 -9.59 -4.07
N LYS A 85 -20.56 -9.51 -2.75
CA LYS A 85 -21.60 -10.32 -2.12
C LYS A 85 -22.19 -9.61 -0.90
N GLY A 86 -23.47 -9.87 -0.63
CA GLY A 86 -24.16 -9.36 0.54
C GLY A 86 -24.65 -7.93 0.39
N ARG A 87 -25.00 -7.33 1.50
CA ARG A 87 -25.47 -5.94 1.60
C ARG A 87 -24.94 -5.28 2.87
N GLY A 88 -24.80 -3.97 2.80
CA GLY A 88 -24.28 -3.20 3.91
C GLY A 88 -24.50 -1.71 3.72
N GLU A 89 -23.77 -0.94 4.45
CA GLU A 89 -23.75 0.52 4.32
C GLU A 89 -22.35 1.10 4.54
N ALA A 90 -22.03 2.12 3.79
CA ALA A 90 -20.91 3.01 4.09
C ALA A 90 -21.41 4.16 4.97
N ARG A 91 -20.96 4.18 6.23
CA ARG A 91 -21.21 5.25 7.19
C ARG A 91 -20.18 6.34 6.97
N LEU A 92 -20.66 7.57 6.78
CA LEU A 92 -19.82 8.72 6.43
C LEU A 92 -19.96 9.76 7.56
N GLU A 93 -18.83 10.27 8.07
CA GLU A 93 -18.85 11.28 9.13
C GLU A 93 -19.55 12.55 8.63
N GLY A 94 -20.57 13.01 9.37
CA GLY A 94 -21.33 14.21 9.03
C GLY A 94 -22.31 14.07 7.87
N GLN A 95 -22.53 12.86 7.34
CA GLN A 95 -23.46 12.60 6.24
C GLN A 95 -24.37 11.40 6.52
N ALA A 96 -25.44 11.29 5.76
CA ALA A 96 -26.27 10.09 5.75
C ALA A 96 -25.47 8.87 5.25
N ALA A 97 -25.66 7.72 5.88
CA ALA A 97 -25.08 6.48 5.43
C ALA A 97 -25.52 6.15 3.99
N ARG A 98 -24.65 5.50 3.25
CA ARG A 98 -24.89 5.05 1.88
C ARG A 98 -25.13 3.55 1.88
N PRO A 99 -26.39 3.08 1.83
CA PRO A 99 -26.68 1.66 1.74
C PRO A 99 -26.30 1.11 0.36
N PHE A 100 -25.89 -0.15 0.32
CA PHE A 100 -25.56 -0.85 -0.91
C PHE A 100 -25.96 -2.33 -0.82
N SER A 101 -26.13 -2.95 -2.00
CA SER A 101 -26.27 -4.40 -2.17
C SER A 101 -25.45 -4.84 -3.38
N ALA A 102 -24.86 -6.03 -3.30
CA ALA A 102 -24.06 -6.60 -4.39
C ALA A 102 -24.93 -6.92 -5.63
N PRO A 103 -24.39 -6.76 -6.86
CA PRO A 103 -23.12 -6.12 -7.16
C PRO A 103 -23.24 -4.58 -7.14
N ALA A 104 -22.26 -3.89 -6.60
CA ALA A 104 -22.27 -2.42 -6.51
C ALA A 104 -20.85 -1.85 -6.45
N LEU A 105 -20.73 -0.56 -6.75
CA LEU A 105 -19.55 0.25 -6.50
C LEU A 105 -19.90 1.38 -5.54
N VAL A 106 -19.11 1.55 -4.48
CA VAL A 106 -19.19 2.68 -3.56
C VAL A 106 -17.92 3.51 -3.69
N TYR A 107 -18.05 4.80 -3.84
CA TYR A 107 -16.93 5.74 -3.90
C TYR A 107 -16.84 6.55 -2.61
N ILE A 108 -15.64 6.66 -2.05
CA ILE A 108 -15.31 7.45 -0.86
C ILE A 108 -14.26 8.49 -1.26
N PRO A 109 -14.57 9.80 -1.16
CA PRO A 109 -13.64 10.85 -1.52
C PRO A 109 -12.48 10.96 -0.51
N PRO A 110 -11.37 11.63 -0.88
CA PRO A 110 -10.27 11.93 0.03
C PRO A 110 -10.74 12.63 1.30
N ALA A 111 -10.02 12.42 2.40
CA ALA A 111 -10.24 12.99 3.73
C ALA A 111 -11.58 12.62 4.39
N MET A 112 -12.43 11.85 3.74
CA MET A 112 -13.70 11.39 4.32
C MET A 112 -13.45 10.31 5.37
N LYS A 113 -13.79 10.58 6.62
CA LYS A 113 -13.82 9.57 7.67
C LYS A 113 -15.06 8.71 7.51
N HIS A 114 -14.87 7.41 7.48
CA HIS A 114 -15.94 6.46 7.16
C HIS A 114 -15.76 5.12 7.87
N ASN A 115 -16.83 4.32 7.82
CA ASN A 115 -16.86 2.95 8.30
C ASN A 115 -17.78 2.13 7.38
N VAL A 116 -17.41 0.89 7.11
CA VAL A 116 -18.24 -0.04 6.35
C VAL A 116 -18.84 -1.06 7.30
N ALA A 117 -20.16 -1.24 7.23
CA ALA A 117 -20.91 -2.16 8.08
C ALA A 117 -21.69 -3.17 7.26
N ASN A 118 -21.64 -4.43 7.67
CA ASN A 118 -22.55 -5.45 7.18
C ASN A 118 -23.90 -5.31 7.91
N THR A 119 -24.92 -4.81 7.22
CA THR A 119 -26.30 -4.69 7.73
C THR A 119 -27.20 -5.81 7.20
N GLY A 120 -26.64 -6.76 6.46
CA GLY A 120 -27.33 -7.92 5.93
C GLY A 120 -27.41 -9.08 6.91
N ARG A 121 -27.95 -10.19 6.41
CA ARG A 121 -28.04 -11.49 7.11
C ARG A 121 -27.02 -12.50 6.61
N GLU A 122 -26.31 -12.17 5.54
CA GLU A 122 -25.28 -12.97 4.93
C GLU A 122 -23.93 -12.27 5.07
N VAL A 123 -22.84 -12.99 4.83
CA VAL A 123 -21.51 -12.43 4.75
C VAL A 123 -21.44 -11.34 3.69
N LEU A 124 -20.90 -10.20 4.04
CA LEU A 124 -20.55 -9.13 3.13
C LEU A 124 -19.13 -9.35 2.63
N GLU A 125 -18.94 -9.37 1.32
CA GLU A 125 -17.63 -9.50 0.68
C GLU A 125 -17.42 -8.35 -0.32
N TYR A 126 -16.28 -7.67 -0.20
CA TYR A 126 -15.91 -6.60 -1.12
C TYR A 126 -14.41 -6.46 -1.26
N VAL A 127 -13.98 -5.88 -2.38
CA VAL A 127 -12.61 -5.42 -2.59
C VAL A 127 -12.59 -3.91 -2.42
N TYR A 128 -11.69 -3.41 -1.58
CA TYR A 128 -11.38 -1.98 -1.60
C TYR A 128 -10.15 -1.70 -2.46
N VAL A 129 -10.16 -0.53 -3.09
CA VAL A 129 -9.02 0.02 -3.83
C VAL A 129 -8.81 1.45 -3.35
N VAL A 130 -7.63 1.70 -2.79
CA VAL A 130 -7.20 3.04 -2.34
C VAL A 130 -6.14 3.54 -3.30
N ALA A 131 -6.41 4.67 -3.95
CA ALA A 131 -5.52 5.28 -4.93
C ALA A 131 -5.11 6.70 -4.51
N PRO A 132 -3.85 7.12 -4.74
CA PRO A 132 -3.44 8.48 -4.52
C PRO A 132 -4.27 9.44 -5.37
N ALA A 133 -4.91 10.44 -4.75
CA ALA A 133 -5.59 11.51 -5.47
C ALA A 133 -4.58 12.63 -5.74
N THR A 134 -4.37 12.96 -7.02
CA THR A 134 -3.40 13.97 -7.45
C THR A 134 -3.94 15.39 -7.41
N ASN A 135 -5.27 15.55 -7.42
CA ASN A 135 -5.97 16.84 -7.46
C ASN A 135 -7.04 16.88 -6.36
N VAL A 136 -6.59 16.95 -5.12
CA VAL A 136 -7.51 17.23 -3.99
C VAL A 136 -7.64 18.75 -3.91
N PRO A 137 -8.87 19.32 -4.05
CA PRO A 137 -9.07 20.76 -3.95
C PRO A 137 -8.76 21.28 -2.55
#